data_66250ba27623c620ba64bc3d36c774f2
#
_entry.id   66250ba27623c620ba64bc3d36c774f2
#
_cell.length_a   1.000
_cell.length_b   1.000
_cell.length_c   1.000
_cell.angle_alpha   90.00
_cell.angle_beta   90.00
_cell.angle_gamma   90.00
#
_symmetry.space_group_name_H-M   'P 1'
#
loop_
_entity.id
_entity.type
_entity.pdbx_description
1 polymer ?
#
loop_
_entity_poly.entity_id
_entity_poly.type
_entity_poly.pdbx_seq_one_letter_code
_entity_poly.pdbx_strand_id
1 'polypeptide(L)'
;MHKLALVNCRTMPWGVHKVLLDLISAQLKKHQGKVRIHLFTLISEYPQLQVQIPGTAQLATISITSPLPNRLSKLFLYTKSHKIPLLSSLFDYRNLMPLYPLLMKILSFKIKKRKPDSILISSFAIAKNITPILWVPTSLYLHSPMQYIWSHYQEYLNKFSGLKKRIFKITVSYLRKRDLKYTHFDKVICNSQYTQQLAKEIYHIKSSVIYPKIRDKYYFAGISPAPKPYFVCVWRLVNFVRECELIIQTFNALKLPLLMIGDGPDAQYLKSIAWKTIIFTGWLDHRDLIETVKNSSWLINLTKESFGIGTAESLLMGVPVLWYAEGATAELLDENSWILISDKSISELSSALQTFQSKKRDRKLISDTFRTKLSFFSKPLDL
;
A
#
# COMPACT_ATOMS: atom_id res chain seq x y z
N MET A 1 -28.77 4.49 16.31
CA MET A 1 -27.75 3.74 15.53
C MET A 1 -26.63 4.70 15.16
N HIS A 2 -25.42 4.45 15.64
CA HIS A 2 -24.25 5.31 15.43
C HIS A 2 -23.93 5.47 13.91
N LYS A 3 -23.70 6.71 13.46
CA LYS A 3 -23.40 7.03 12.06
C LYS A 3 -21.91 7.34 11.92
N LEU A 4 -21.16 6.44 11.29
CA LEU A 4 -19.73 6.61 11.04
C LEU A 4 -19.50 7.05 9.59
N ALA A 5 -18.83 8.20 9.41
CA ALA A 5 -18.25 8.56 8.12
C ALA A 5 -16.84 7.99 8.03
N LEU A 6 -16.63 7.05 7.10
CA LEU A 6 -15.32 6.51 6.79
C LEU A 6 -14.78 7.20 5.54
N VAL A 7 -13.58 7.78 5.63
CA VAL A 7 -12.97 8.54 4.52
C VAL A 7 -11.74 7.82 4.01
N ASN A 8 -11.67 7.63 2.69
CA ASN A 8 -10.50 7.04 2.02
C ASN A 8 -10.25 7.75 0.67
N CYS A 9 -9.08 7.62 0.11
CA CYS A 9 -8.77 8.21 -1.20
C CYS A 9 -9.34 7.39 -2.36
N ARG A 10 -9.32 6.06 -2.26
CA ARG A 10 -9.65 5.18 -3.37
C ARG A 10 -9.98 3.77 -2.89
N THR A 11 -11.05 3.21 -3.44
CA THR A 11 -11.39 1.80 -3.26
C THR A 11 -10.79 0.98 -4.40
N MET A 12 -9.68 0.31 -4.16
CA MET A 12 -9.04 -0.60 -5.12
C MET A 12 -8.46 -1.82 -4.40
N PRO A 13 -8.38 -2.98 -5.03
CA PRO A 13 -8.00 -4.26 -4.40
C PRO A 13 -6.49 -4.36 -4.09
N TRP A 14 -5.93 -3.38 -3.37
CA TRP A 14 -4.53 -3.32 -2.95
C TRP A 14 -4.39 -3.42 -1.43
N GLY A 15 -3.15 -3.45 -0.90
CA GLY A 15 -2.87 -3.57 0.53
C GLY A 15 -3.64 -2.58 1.42
N VAL A 16 -3.77 -1.32 0.98
CA VAL A 16 -4.57 -0.30 1.70
C VAL A 16 -6.06 -0.66 1.75
N HIS A 17 -6.60 -1.31 0.71
CA HIS A 17 -8.00 -1.77 0.71
C HIS A 17 -8.24 -2.87 1.74
N LYS A 18 -7.26 -3.77 1.94
CA LYS A 18 -7.35 -4.76 3.03
C LYS A 18 -7.51 -4.09 4.39
N VAL A 19 -6.64 -3.11 4.68
CA VAL A 19 -6.71 -2.37 5.95
C VAL A 19 -8.02 -1.59 6.07
N LEU A 20 -8.55 -1.06 4.99
CA LEU A 20 -9.88 -0.42 4.99
C LEU A 20 -10.98 -1.41 5.40
N LEU A 21 -10.96 -2.64 4.88
CA LEU A 21 -11.90 -3.69 5.28
C LEU A 21 -11.72 -4.11 6.74
N ASP A 22 -10.48 -4.18 7.22
CA ASP A 22 -10.18 -4.47 8.62
C ASP A 22 -10.69 -3.37 9.56
N LEU A 23 -10.54 -2.09 9.17
CA LEU A 23 -11.11 -0.94 9.89
C LEU A 23 -12.64 -1.01 9.93
N ILE A 24 -13.30 -1.33 8.83
CA ILE A 24 -14.74 -1.53 8.76
C ILE A 24 -15.16 -2.66 9.68
N SER A 25 -14.50 -3.81 9.61
CA SER A 25 -14.79 -4.98 10.44
C SER A 25 -14.61 -4.68 11.93
N ALA A 26 -13.56 -3.94 12.30
CA ALA A 26 -13.34 -3.50 13.67
C ALA A 26 -14.48 -2.60 14.18
N GLN A 27 -14.97 -1.66 13.36
CA GLN A 27 -16.09 -0.79 13.72
C GLN A 27 -17.42 -1.56 13.84
N LEU A 28 -17.66 -2.51 12.93
CA LEU A 28 -18.83 -3.38 13.02
C LEU A 28 -18.81 -4.23 14.30
N LYS A 29 -17.63 -4.75 14.69
CA LYS A 29 -17.45 -5.50 15.94
C LYS A 29 -17.63 -4.62 17.16
N LYS A 30 -17.01 -3.44 17.22
CA LYS A 30 -17.09 -2.47 18.32
C LYS A 30 -18.53 -2.08 18.63
N HIS A 31 -19.33 -1.86 17.62
CA HIS A 31 -20.72 -1.46 17.74
C HIS A 31 -21.72 -2.63 17.66
N GLN A 32 -21.27 -3.88 17.72
CA GLN A 32 -22.12 -5.08 17.64
C GLN A 32 -23.08 -5.06 16.42
N GLY A 33 -22.60 -4.60 15.29
CA GLY A 33 -23.38 -4.42 14.06
C GLY A 33 -24.35 -3.21 14.07
N LYS A 34 -24.53 -2.51 15.21
CA LYS A 34 -25.44 -1.37 15.34
C LYS A 34 -24.82 -0.03 14.92
N VAL A 35 -24.01 -0.04 13.83
CA VAL A 35 -23.40 1.14 13.24
C VAL A 35 -23.75 1.25 11.77
N ARG A 36 -24.09 2.46 11.32
CA ARG A 36 -24.27 2.77 9.89
C ARG A 36 -22.98 3.40 9.37
N ILE A 37 -22.21 2.63 8.62
CA ILE A 37 -20.98 3.12 7.99
C ILE A 37 -21.31 3.66 6.61
N HIS A 38 -20.82 4.87 6.29
CA HIS A 38 -20.87 5.47 4.98
C HIS A 38 -19.45 5.79 4.51
N LEU A 39 -19.02 5.22 3.38
CA LEU A 39 -17.69 5.42 2.83
C LEU A 39 -17.68 6.62 1.89
N PHE A 40 -16.76 7.55 2.15
CA PHE A 40 -16.47 8.71 1.32
C PHE A 40 -15.10 8.53 0.67
N THR A 41 -15.03 8.63 -0.65
CA THR A 41 -13.80 8.41 -1.40
C THR A 41 -13.73 9.32 -2.61
N LEU A 42 -12.51 9.69 -3.05
CA LEU A 42 -12.36 10.51 -4.26
C LEU A 42 -12.80 9.76 -5.53
N ILE A 43 -12.45 8.49 -5.62
CA ILE A 43 -12.77 7.65 -6.77
C ILE A 43 -13.19 6.28 -6.25
N SER A 44 -14.33 5.79 -6.74
CA SER A 44 -14.82 4.45 -6.44
C SER A 44 -15.15 3.67 -7.71
N GLU A 45 -14.79 2.40 -7.70
CA GLU A 45 -15.19 1.42 -8.73
C GLU A 45 -16.61 0.90 -8.46
N TYR A 46 -17.08 1.01 -7.22
CA TYR A 46 -18.33 0.43 -6.76
C TYR A 46 -19.24 1.48 -6.11
N PRO A 47 -20.57 1.38 -6.28
CA PRO A 47 -21.51 2.25 -5.58
C PRO A 47 -21.69 1.86 -4.11
N GLN A 48 -21.37 0.62 -3.76
CA GLN A 48 -21.47 0.05 -2.43
C GLN A 48 -20.49 -1.09 -2.23
N LEU A 49 -20.15 -1.39 -0.97
CA LEU A 49 -19.40 -2.56 -0.54
C LEU A 49 -20.27 -3.44 0.33
N GLN A 50 -20.10 -4.75 0.22
CA GLN A 50 -20.65 -5.72 1.17
C GLN A 50 -19.52 -6.26 2.03
N VAL A 51 -19.69 -6.21 3.33
CA VAL A 51 -18.70 -6.68 4.31
C VAL A 51 -19.40 -7.56 5.31
N GLN A 52 -18.84 -8.74 5.57
CA GLN A 52 -19.36 -9.66 6.55
C GLN A 52 -19.24 -9.07 7.96
N ILE A 53 -20.31 -9.11 8.76
CA ILE A 53 -20.27 -8.71 10.16
C ILE A 53 -19.52 -9.80 10.94
N PRO A 54 -18.43 -9.44 11.64
CA PRO A 54 -17.62 -10.41 12.37
C PRO A 54 -18.44 -11.27 13.34
N GLY A 55 -18.26 -12.59 13.28
CA GLY A 55 -18.98 -13.54 14.13
C GLY A 55 -20.40 -13.87 13.69
N THR A 56 -20.85 -13.41 12.53
CA THR A 56 -22.19 -13.69 11.98
C THR A 56 -22.12 -14.06 10.50
N ALA A 57 -23.22 -14.64 9.97
CA ALA A 57 -23.40 -14.85 8.54
C ALA A 57 -23.96 -13.61 7.80
N GLN A 58 -24.27 -12.53 8.52
CA GLN A 58 -24.91 -11.35 7.94
C GLN A 58 -23.91 -10.45 7.23
N LEU A 59 -24.36 -9.81 6.16
CA LEU A 59 -23.61 -8.83 5.38
C LEU A 59 -24.08 -7.41 5.69
N ALA A 60 -23.14 -6.53 6.02
CA ALA A 60 -23.39 -5.10 6.10
C ALA A 60 -23.19 -4.46 4.72
N THR A 61 -24.16 -3.71 4.24
CA THR A 61 -24.06 -2.92 3.00
C THR A 61 -23.58 -1.51 3.34
N ILE A 62 -22.43 -1.14 2.78
CA ILE A 62 -21.79 0.15 2.99
C ILE A 62 -21.95 0.99 1.73
N SER A 63 -22.71 2.07 1.84
CA SER A 63 -22.91 3.02 0.74
C SER A 63 -21.63 3.84 0.50
N ILE A 64 -21.35 4.15 -0.76
CA ILE A 64 -20.17 4.92 -1.16
C ILE A 64 -20.59 6.26 -1.76
N THR A 65 -19.88 7.32 -1.40
CA THR A 65 -20.06 8.66 -1.98
C THR A 65 -18.73 9.20 -2.49
N SER A 66 -18.71 9.67 -3.74
CA SER A 66 -17.58 10.35 -4.38
C SER A 66 -17.92 11.82 -4.69
N PRO A 67 -16.94 12.74 -4.70
CA PRO A 67 -17.13 14.10 -5.19
C PRO A 67 -17.38 14.15 -6.71
N LEU A 68 -16.81 13.18 -7.44
CA LEU A 68 -16.99 13.05 -8.89
C LEU A 68 -18.32 12.36 -9.22
N PRO A 69 -19.03 12.80 -10.26
CA PRO A 69 -20.19 12.07 -10.77
C PRO A 69 -19.84 10.62 -11.16
N ASN A 70 -20.75 9.69 -10.93
CA ASN A 70 -20.52 8.27 -11.22
C ASN A 70 -20.10 8.01 -12.69
N ARG A 71 -20.61 8.80 -13.64
CA ARG A 71 -20.22 8.70 -15.06
C ARG A 71 -18.74 9.02 -15.26
N LEU A 72 -18.21 10.07 -14.62
CA LEU A 72 -16.80 10.43 -14.68
C LEU A 72 -15.92 9.39 -13.96
N SER A 73 -16.34 8.92 -12.80
CA SER A 73 -15.63 7.84 -12.10
C SER A 73 -15.51 6.58 -12.97
N LYS A 74 -16.58 6.19 -13.65
CA LYS A 74 -16.57 5.07 -14.61
C LYS A 74 -15.65 5.33 -15.80
N LEU A 75 -15.59 6.56 -16.31
CA LEU A 75 -14.71 6.91 -17.43
C LEU A 75 -13.22 6.74 -17.05
N PHE A 76 -12.82 7.20 -15.86
CA PHE A 76 -11.47 6.97 -15.32
C PHE A 76 -11.13 5.48 -15.16
N LEU A 77 -12.14 4.63 -15.00
CA LEU A 77 -12.01 3.20 -14.85
C LEU A 77 -12.05 2.47 -16.21
N TYR A 78 -12.97 2.88 -17.09
CA TYR A 78 -13.17 2.29 -18.41
C TYR A 78 -11.92 2.42 -19.29
N THR A 79 -11.31 3.60 -19.34
CA THR A 79 -10.10 3.85 -20.12
C THR A 79 -8.90 3.02 -19.64
N LYS A 80 -8.86 2.66 -18.34
CA LYS A 80 -7.84 1.81 -17.77
C LYS A 80 -8.04 0.32 -18.15
N SER A 81 -9.30 -0.14 -18.24
CA SER A 81 -9.63 -1.53 -18.58
C SER A 81 -9.48 -1.82 -20.07
N HIS A 82 -9.63 -0.84 -20.95
CA HIS A 82 -9.68 -1.01 -22.40
C HIS A 82 -8.38 -0.64 -23.13
N LYS A 83 -7.26 -0.44 -22.41
CA LYS A 83 -5.91 -0.23 -22.97
C LYS A 83 -5.83 0.79 -24.15
N ILE A 84 -6.60 1.87 -24.10
CA ILE A 84 -6.46 2.96 -25.07
C ILE A 84 -5.32 3.87 -24.59
N PRO A 85 -4.10 3.80 -25.17
CA PRO A 85 -2.89 4.40 -24.57
C PRO A 85 -3.01 5.92 -24.44
N LEU A 86 -3.58 6.60 -25.42
CA LEU A 86 -3.67 8.07 -25.44
C LEU A 86 -4.68 8.59 -24.42
N LEU A 87 -5.85 7.96 -24.30
CA LEU A 87 -6.89 8.34 -23.34
C LEU A 87 -6.53 7.90 -21.90
N SER A 88 -5.85 6.77 -21.74
CA SER A 88 -5.45 6.30 -20.41
C SER A 88 -4.48 7.24 -19.70
N SER A 89 -3.60 7.93 -20.45
CA SER A 89 -2.69 8.93 -19.89
C SER A 89 -3.40 10.22 -19.48
N LEU A 90 -4.42 10.66 -20.20
CA LEU A 90 -5.23 11.84 -19.88
C LEU A 90 -6.13 11.62 -18.66
N PHE A 91 -6.71 10.41 -18.55
CA PHE A 91 -7.62 10.04 -17.47
C PHE A 91 -6.94 9.33 -16.29
N ASP A 92 -5.60 9.43 -16.15
CA ASP A 92 -4.94 9.01 -14.90
C ASP A 92 -5.39 9.94 -13.76
N TYR A 93 -5.94 9.35 -12.70
CA TYR A 93 -6.39 10.11 -11.52
C TYR A 93 -5.27 10.99 -10.90
N ARG A 94 -4.01 10.67 -11.16
CA ARG A 94 -2.84 11.47 -10.73
C ARG A 94 -2.80 12.84 -11.41
N ASN A 95 -3.36 12.97 -12.60
CA ASN A 95 -3.49 14.26 -13.30
C ASN A 95 -4.49 15.19 -12.60
N LEU A 96 -5.36 14.64 -11.73
CA LEU A 96 -6.27 15.42 -10.90
C LEU A 96 -5.59 16.01 -9.65
N MET A 97 -4.28 15.78 -9.45
CA MET A 97 -3.55 16.28 -8.27
C MET A 97 -3.77 17.78 -7.99
N PRO A 98 -3.72 18.69 -8.96
CA PRO A 98 -3.98 20.12 -8.70
C PRO A 98 -5.40 20.39 -8.18
N LEU A 99 -6.36 19.54 -8.54
CA LEU A 99 -7.78 19.66 -8.14
C LEU A 99 -8.11 18.94 -6.82
N TYR A 100 -7.20 18.15 -6.27
CA TYR A 100 -7.44 17.39 -5.04
C TYR A 100 -7.98 18.26 -3.88
N PRO A 101 -7.45 19.45 -3.58
CA PRO A 101 -7.98 20.27 -2.49
C PRO A 101 -9.44 20.68 -2.71
N LEU A 102 -9.85 20.96 -3.96
CA LEU A 102 -11.23 21.26 -4.30
C LEU A 102 -12.13 20.04 -4.12
N LEU A 103 -11.70 18.88 -4.64
CA LEU A 103 -12.44 17.63 -4.50
C LEU A 103 -12.62 17.24 -3.02
N MET A 104 -11.59 17.43 -2.18
CA MET A 104 -11.69 17.20 -0.75
C MET A 104 -12.65 18.15 -0.06
N LYS A 105 -12.71 19.43 -0.48
CA LYS A 105 -13.70 20.40 0.01
C LYS A 105 -15.13 19.98 -0.34
N ILE A 106 -15.37 19.53 -1.57
CA ILE A 106 -16.68 19.01 -1.99
C ILE A 106 -17.03 17.76 -1.17
N LEU A 107 -16.07 16.86 -0.95
CA LEU A 107 -16.29 15.66 -0.15
C LEU A 107 -16.64 16.01 1.30
N SER A 108 -15.92 16.96 1.90
CA SER A 108 -16.19 17.47 3.25
C SER A 108 -17.62 18.02 3.39
N PHE A 109 -18.10 18.75 2.39
CA PHE A 109 -19.48 19.23 2.35
C PHE A 109 -20.48 18.08 2.32
N LYS A 110 -20.22 17.05 1.51
CA LYS A 110 -21.06 15.84 1.44
C LYS A 110 -21.06 15.07 2.76
N ILE A 111 -19.92 14.98 3.46
CA ILE A 111 -19.81 14.38 4.79
C ILE A 111 -20.67 15.16 5.80
N LYS A 112 -20.50 16.50 5.84
CA LYS A 112 -21.27 17.37 6.76
C LYS A 112 -22.78 17.21 6.58
N LYS A 113 -23.25 17.07 5.33
CA LYS A 113 -24.69 16.86 5.00
C LYS A 113 -25.27 15.57 5.59
N ARG A 114 -24.44 14.55 5.82
CA ARG A 114 -24.84 13.27 6.40
C ARG A 114 -24.93 13.28 7.93
N LYS A 115 -24.45 14.36 8.57
CA LYS A 115 -24.44 14.53 10.03
C LYS A 115 -23.90 13.27 10.74
N PRO A 116 -22.63 12.90 10.52
CA PRO A 116 -22.05 11.73 11.18
C PRO A 116 -21.83 12.02 12.66
N ASP A 117 -21.90 10.97 13.47
CA ASP A 117 -21.58 11.03 14.90
C ASP A 117 -20.06 10.92 15.14
N SER A 118 -19.34 10.31 14.19
CA SER A 118 -17.87 10.25 14.19
C SER A 118 -17.30 10.11 12.77
N ILE A 119 -16.02 10.48 12.61
CA ILE A 119 -15.28 10.37 11.35
C ILE A 119 -14.05 9.51 11.58
N LEU A 120 -13.86 8.52 10.72
CA LEU A 120 -12.64 7.74 10.64
C LEU A 120 -11.99 7.93 9.27
N ILE A 121 -10.73 8.37 9.27
CA ILE A 121 -9.98 8.63 8.03
C ILE A 121 -8.91 7.55 7.86
N SER A 122 -8.96 6.84 6.73
CA SER A 122 -7.92 5.91 6.29
C SER A 122 -7.10 6.59 5.19
N SER A 123 -5.93 7.13 5.53
CA SER A 123 -5.18 8.01 4.65
C SER A 123 -3.84 7.43 4.19
N PHE A 124 -3.66 7.34 2.88
CA PHE A 124 -2.37 7.05 2.22
C PHE A 124 -1.98 8.11 1.17
N ALA A 125 -2.86 9.11 0.96
CA ALA A 125 -2.64 10.24 0.08
C ALA A 125 -3.35 11.47 0.67
N ILE A 126 -4.37 12.02 0.00
CA ILE A 126 -5.03 13.27 0.38
C ILE A 126 -6.21 13.10 1.36
N ALA A 127 -6.61 11.87 1.72
CA ALA A 127 -7.84 11.63 2.50
C ALA A 127 -7.88 12.38 3.84
N LYS A 128 -6.73 12.59 4.48
CA LYS A 128 -6.67 13.36 5.74
C LYS A 128 -7.05 14.84 5.57
N ASN A 129 -7.04 15.36 4.34
CA ASN A 129 -7.27 16.78 4.05
C ASN A 129 -8.77 17.11 3.90
N ILE A 130 -9.65 16.44 4.64
CA ILE A 130 -11.04 16.86 4.79
C ILE A 130 -11.11 18.09 5.70
N THR A 131 -12.09 18.96 5.46
CA THR A 131 -12.35 20.08 6.36
C THR A 131 -12.91 19.55 7.67
N PRO A 132 -12.33 19.87 8.83
CA PRO A 132 -12.86 19.46 10.12
C PRO A 132 -14.32 19.87 10.28
N ILE A 133 -15.10 19.01 10.92
CA ILE A 133 -16.49 19.30 11.29
C ILE A 133 -16.49 19.50 12.80
N LEU A 134 -16.82 20.70 13.25
CA LEU A 134 -16.88 21.03 14.67
C LEU A 134 -17.75 20.00 15.44
N TRP A 135 -17.26 19.61 16.61
CA TRP A 135 -17.95 18.69 17.55
C TRP A 135 -18.12 17.24 17.03
N VAL A 136 -17.52 16.88 15.90
CA VAL A 136 -17.53 15.50 15.41
C VAL A 136 -16.15 14.87 15.62
N PRO A 137 -16.03 13.89 16.54
CA PRO A 137 -14.77 13.21 16.80
C PRO A 137 -14.18 12.62 15.51
N THR A 138 -12.91 12.93 15.25
CA THR A 138 -12.23 12.54 14.03
C THR A 138 -10.96 11.77 14.34
N SER A 139 -10.92 10.50 13.96
CA SER A 139 -9.76 9.64 14.09
C SER A 139 -9.06 9.46 12.74
N LEU A 140 -7.73 9.44 12.75
CA LEU A 140 -6.88 9.23 11.57
C LEU A 140 -6.12 7.91 11.70
N TYR A 141 -6.29 7.00 10.74
CA TYR A 141 -5.36 5.91 10.47
C TYR A 141 -4.48 6.29 9.29
N LEU A 142 -3.22 6.59 9.56
CA LEU A 142 -2.25 7.06 8.57
C LEU A 142 -1.43 5.88 8.05
N HIS A 143 -1.60 5.53 6.78
CA HIS A 143 -0.77 4.53 6.11
C HIS A 143 0.58 5.11 5.67
N SER A 144 0.56 6.35 5.21
CA SER A 144 1.75 7.16 4.87
C SER A 144 1.33 8.60 4.65
N PRO A 145 2.22 9.57 4.85
CA PRO A 145 2.09 10.88 4.22
C PRO A 145 1.94 10.75 2.70
N MET A 146 1.46 11.79 2.03
CA MET A 146 1.34 11.80 0.56
C MET A 146 2.69 11.54 -0.11
N GLN A 147 2.95 10.29 -0.53
CA GLN A 147 4.27 9.83 -1.00
C GLN A 147 4.84 10.71 -2.11
N TYR A 148 4.03 11.09 -3.11
CA TYR A 148 4.45 11.88 -4.26
C TYR A 148 4.81 13.34 -3.95
N ILE A 149 4.46 13.87 -2.78
CA ILE A 149 4.89 15.21 -2.33
C ILE A 149 5.88 15.17 -1.17
N TRP A 150 6.02 14.04 -0.46
CA TRP A 150 6.91 13.86 0.68
C TRP A 150 7.97 12.79 0.42
N SER A 151 7.74 11.54 0.82
CA SER A 151 8.75 10.47 0.87
C SER A 151 9.32 10.03 -0.48
N HIS A 152 8.55 10.13 -1.57
CA HIS A 152 8.96 9.78 -2.94
C HIS A 152 8.99 10.99 -3.88
N TYR A 153 9.08 12.20 -3.31
CA TYR A 153 9.06 13.43 -4.12
C TYR A 153 10.16 13.44 -5.19
N GLN A 154 11.35 13.01 -4.84
CA GLN A 154 12.50 13.06 -5.73
C GLN A 154 12.35 12.10 -6.92
N GLU A 155 11.89 10.88 -6.68
CA GLU A 155 11.62 9.88 -7.71
C GLU A 155 10.55 10.38 -8.70
N TYR A 156 9.48 10.99 -8.17
CA TYR A 156 8.45 11.60 -9.03
C TYR A 156 8.98 12.81 -9.79
N LEU A 157 9.82 13.67 -9.18
CA LEU A 157 10.40 14.84 -9.81
C LEU A 157 11.33 14.46 -10.98
N ASN A 158 12.10 13.38 -10.82
CA ASN A 158 13.04 12.91 -11.84
C ASN A 158 12.34 12.31 -13.05
N LYS A 159 11.06 11.89 -12.90
CA LYS A 159 10.25 11.40 -14.02
C LYS A 159 9.87 12.49 -15.02
N PHE A 160 9.90 13.75 -14.60
CA PHE A 160 9.47 14.87 -15.43
C PHE A 160 10.64 15.71 -15.90
N SER A 161 10.54 16.27 -17.12
CA SER A 161 11.49 17.22 -17.72
C SER A 161 10.78 18.52 -18.15
N GLY A 162 11.54 19.56 -18.41
CA GLY A 162 11.06 20.82 -18.97
C GLY A 162 9.86 21.42 -18.22
N LEU A 163 8.85 21.86 -18.96
CA LEU A 163 7.64 22.51 -18.41
C LEU A 163 6.87 21.61 -17.44
N LYS A 164 6.78 20.31 -17.72
CA LYS A 164 6.10 19.35 -16.83
C LYS A 164 6.75 19.29 -15.45
N LYS A 165 8.08 19.33 -15.38
CA LYS A 165 8.83 19.36 -14.11
C LYS A 165 8.54 20.64 -13.32
N ARG A 166 8.44 21.80 -14.01
CA ARG A 166 8.10 23.09 -13.38
C ARG A 166 6.69 23.10 -12.83
N ILE A 167 5.70 22.64 -13.61
CA ILE A 167 4.31 22.51 -13.18
C ILE A 167 4.19 21.57 -11.96
N PHE A 168 4.89 20.42 -11.99
CA PHE A 168 4.91 19.49 -10.89
C PHE A 168 5.46 20.12 -9.60
N LYS A 169 6.58 20.86 -9.66
CA LYS A 169 7.14 21.59 -8.50
C LYS A 169 6.14 22.57 -7.89
N ILE A 170 5.47 23.36 -8.72
CA ILE A 170 4.46 24.34 -8.27
C ILE A 170 3.30 23.62 -7.60
N THR A 171 2.80 22.56 -8.24
CA THR A 171 1.70 21.72 -7.69
C THR A 171 2.09 21.11 -6.35
N VAL A 172 3.28 20.57 -6.22
CA VAL A 172 3.78 20.00 -4.96
C VAL A 172 3.88 21.04 -3.87
N SER A 173 4.44 22.22 -4.17
CA SER A 173 4.52 23.33 -3.19
C SER A 173 3.13 23.74 -2.69
N TYR A 174 2.17 23.86 -3.60
CA TYR A 174 0.78 24.15 -3.24
C TYR A 174 0.15 23.05 -2.39
N LEU A 175 0.33 21.79 -2.77
CA LEU A 175 -0.21 20.64 -2.04
C LEU A 175 0.43 20.51 -0.65
N ARG A 176 1.74 20.71 -0.50
CA ARG A 176 2.42 20.72 0.81
C ARG A 176 1.83 21.74 1.76
N LYS A 177 1.66 22.99 1.29
CA LYS A 177 1.03 24.05 2.09
C LYS A 177 -0.40 23.67 2.53
N ARG A 178 -1.15 23.00 1.68
CA ARG A 178 -2.52 22.54 2.01
C ARG A 178 -2.49 21.34 2.94
N ASP A 179 -1.60 20.40 2.73
CA ASP A 179 -1.47 19.17 3.51
C ASP A 179 -1.11 19.47 4.98
N LEU A 180 -0.25 20.45 5.22
CA LEU A 180 0.13 20.89 6.56
C LEU A 180 -0.98 21.62 7.34
N LYS A 181 -2.06 22.06 6.69
CA LYS A 181 -3.19 22.70 7.38
C LYS A 181 -4.11 21.73 8.12
N TYR A 182 -4.07 20.44 7.78
CA TYR A 182 -4.99 19.41 8.29
C TYR A 182 -4.24 18.47 9.22
N THR A 183 -4.00 18.92 10.44
CA THR A 183 -3.19 18.23 11.45
C THR A 183 -3.90 18.00 12.78
N HIS A 184 -5.15 18.48 12.91
CA HIS A 184 -5.93 18.33 14.13
C HIS A 184 -6.87 17.12 14.03
N PHE A 185 -6.60 16.11 14.84
CA PHE A 185 -7.38 14.89 14.98
C PHE A 185 -7.44 14.50 16.45
N ASP A 186 -8.56 13.93 16.90
CA ASP A 186 -8.71 13.48 18.29
C ASP A 186 -7.85 12.24 18.58
N LYS A 187 -7.68 11.39 17.58
CA LYS A 187 -6.82 10.20 17.66
C LYS A 187 -6.07 9.98 16.35
N VAL A 188 -4.76 9.73 16.45
CA VAL A 188 -3.93 9.40 15.29
C VAL A 188 -3.21 8.09 15.51
N ILE A 189 -3.37 7.19 14.55
CA ILE A 189 -2.73 5.89 14.51
C ILE A 189 -1.95 5.77 13.20
N CYS A 190 -0.72 5.29 13.29
CA CYS A 190 0.14 4.99 12.15
C CYS A 190 0.28 3.47 11.97
N ASN A 191 0.48 3.03 10.75
CA ASN A 191 0.63 1.61 10.41
C ASN A 191 2.01 1.02 10.71
N SER A 192 2.98 1.86 11.13
CA SER A 192 4.36 1.48 11.45
C SER A 192 5.05 2.57 12.26
N GLN A 193 6.16 2.27 12.90
CA GLN A 193 7.01 3.26 13.57
C GLN A 193 7.63 4.22 12.55
N TYR A 194 8.01 3.73 11.39
CA TYR A 194 8.48 4.56 10.28
C TYR A 194 7.44 5.62 9.89
N THR A 195 6.18 5.22 9.70
CA THR A 195 5.10 6.18 9.41
C THR A 195 4.84 7.12 10.58
N GLN A 196 4.97 6.65 11.83
CA GLN A 196 4.88 7.49 13.02
C GLN A 196 5.96 8.57 13.05
N GLN A 197 7.20 8.20 12.72
CA GLN A 197 8.30 9.15 12.62
C GLN A 197 8.03 10.19 11.53
N LEU A 198 7.60 9.78 10.35
CA LEU A 198 7.20 10.70 9.28
C LEU A 198 6.05 11.64 9.69
N ALA A 199 5.06 11.13 10.44
CA ALA A 199 3.96 11.95 10.94
C ALA A 199 4.46 13.01 11.94
N LYS A 200 5.41 12.65 12.80
CA LYS A 200 6.07 13.58 13.74
C LYS A 200 6.89 14.64 13.00
N GLU A 201 7.71 14.23 12.04
CA GLU A 201 8.61 15.13 11.31
C GLU A 201 7.87 16.09 10.38
N ILE A 202 6.87 15.58 9.62
CA ILE A 202 6.18 16.35 8.59
C ILE A 202 5.02 17.17 9.17
N TYR A 203 4.24 16.56 10.06
CA TYR A 203 2.97 17.13 10.54
C TYR A 203 3.04 17.61 11.99
N HIS A 204 4.11 17.28 12.73
CA HIS A 204 4.27 17.53 14.16
C HIS A 204 3.15 16.95 15.02
N ILE A 205 2.60 15.78 14.59
CA ILE A 205 1.49 15.10 15.25
C ILE A 205 2.02 13.97 16.14
N LYS A 206 1.48 13.88 17.35
CA LYS A 206 1.65 12.69 18.21
C LYS A 206 0.72 11.59 17.72
N SER A 207 1.22 10.37 17.64
CA SER A 207 0.45 9.21 17.18
C SER A 207 0.88 7.94 17.89
N SER A 208 0.01 6.94 17.89
CA SER A 208 0.30 5.56 18.29
C SER A 208 0.55 4.68 17.06
N VAL A 209 1.13 3.50 17.25
CA VAL A 209 1.34 2.53 16.18
C VAL A 209 0.41 1.34 16.39
N ILE A 210 -0.36 1.00 15.34
CA ILE A 210 -1.09 -0.26 15.21
C ILE A 210 -0.80 -0.81 13.83
N TYR A 211 -0.07 -1.91 13.80
CA TYR A 211 0.33 -2.56 12.55
C TYR A 211 -0.88 -3.18 11.82
N PRO A 212 -0.86 -3.23 10.49
CA PRO A 212 -1.88 -3.90 9.69
C PRO A 212 -1.97 -5.39 10.02
N LYS A 213 -3.19 -5.91 10.09
CA LYS A 213 -3.41 -7.35 10.25
C LYS A 213 -2.92 -8.09 9.01
N ILE A 214 -2.13 -9.14 9.21
CA ILE A 214 -1.78 -10.08 8.15
C ILE A 214 -2.92 -11.11 8.05
N ARG A 215 -3.26 -11.54 6.84
CA ARG A 215 -4.36 -12.47 6.61
C ARG A 215 -4.07 -13.84 7.18
N ASP A 216 -5.07 -14.43 7.81
CA ASP A 216 -4.98 -15.73 8.47
C ASP A 216 -4.48 -16.84 7.54
N LYS A 217 -4.84 -16.80 6.24
CA LYS A 217 -4.39 -17.78 5.24
C LYS A 217 -2.87 -17.89 5.07
N TYR A 218 -2.11 -16.82 5.34
CA TYR A 218 -0.66 -16.87 5.31
C TYR A 218 -0.08 -17.54 6.57
N TYR A 219 -0.80 -17.47 7.69
CA TYR A 219 -0.45 -18.23 8.90
C TYR A 219 -0.60 -19.74 8.69
N PHE A 220 -1.58 -20.14 7.87
CA PHE A 220 -1.87 -21.56 7.59
C PHE A 220 -1.22 -22.08 6.29
N ALA A 221 -0.51 -21.22 5.56
CA ALA A 221 0.12 -21.62 4.30
C ALA A 221 1.22 -22.67 4.44
N GLY A 222 1.80 -22.77 5.65
CA GLY A 222 2.94 -23.65 5.92
C GLY A 222 4.25 -23.14 5.29
N ILE A 223 5.29 -23.93 5.43
CA ILE A 223 6.65 -23.62 4.96
C ILE A 223 7.01 -24.67 3.89
N SER A 224 7.63 -24.25 2.80
CA SER A 224 8.13 -25.20 1.80
C SER A 224 9.38 -25.92 2.34
N PRO A 225 9.38 -27.26 2.38
CA PRO A 225 10.54 -28.03 2.83
C PRO A 225 11.69 -27.99 1.82
N ALA A 226 11.37 -27.79 0.54
CA ALA A 226 12.34 -27.75 -0.55
C ALA A 226 12.02 -26.57 -1.48
N PRO A 227 12.52 -25.36 -1.19
CA PRO A 227 12.31 -24.20 -2.03
C PRO A 227 12.95 -24.42 -3.41
N LYS A 228 12.26 -23.95 -4.44
CA LYS A 228 12.76 -23.97 -5.82
C LYS A 228 13.77 -22.83 -6.02
N PRO A 229 14.75 -22.98 -6.92
CA PRO A 229 15.84 -22.03 -7.12
C PRO A 229 15.41 -20.81 -7.95
N TYR A 230 14.30 -20.15 -7.59
CA TYR A 230 13.87 -18.89 -8.22
C TYR A 230 13.59 -17.83 -7.16
N PHE A 231 13.75 -16.58 -7.57
CA PHE A 231 13.44 -15.39 -6.80
C PHE A 231 12.08 -14.83 -7.19
N VAL A 232 11.45 -14.08 -6.29
CA VAL A 232 10.15 -13.44 -6.58
C VAL A 232 10.15 -11.96 -6.27
N CYS A 233 9.43 -11.20 -7.09
CA CYS A 233 8.97 -9.83 -6.81
C CYS A 233 7.45 -9.82 -6.84
N VAL A 234 6.80 -9.22 -5.83
CA VAL A 234 5.33 -9.21 -5.71
C VAL A 234 4.82 -7.79 -5.53
N TRP A 235 4.50 -7.10 -6.64
CA TRP A 235 3.99 -5.72 -6.59
C TRP A 235 3.39 -5.24 -7.90
N ARG A 236 2.87 -4.02 -7.86
CA ARG A 236 2.49 -3.32 -9.09
C ARG A 236 3.74 -2.86 -9.83
N LEU A 237 3.85 -3.21 -11.11
CA LEU A 237 5.00 -2.88 -11.95
C LEU A 237 5.02 -1.39 -12.30
N VAL A 238 5.68 -0.61 -11.43
CA VAL A 238 5.93 0.83 -11.57
C VAL A 238 7.43 1.05 -11.38
N ASN A 239 8.16 1.14 -12.48
CA ASN A 239 9.62 1.08 -12.53
C ASN A 239 10.29 2.03 -11.53
N PHE A 240 10.02 3.33 -11.63
CA PHE A 240 10.71 4.38 -10.85
C PHE A 240 10.40 4.36 -9.32
N VAL A 241 9.43 3.53 -8.86
CA VAL A 241 9.12 3.35 -7.43
C VAL A 241 9.64 2.02 -6.92
N ARG A 242 9.68 1.01 -7.81
CA ARG A 242 9.95 -0.38 -7.44
C ARG A 242 11.33 -0.87 -7.90
N GLU A 243 12.12 -0.01 -8.52
CA GLU A 243 13.46 -0.34 -9.05
C GLU A 243 13.45 -1.58 -9.97
N CYS A 244 12.35 -1.75 -10.72
CA CYS A 244 12.14 -2.95 -11.54
C CYS A 244 13.24 -3.13 -12.57
N GLU A 245 13.69 -2.04 -13.20
CA GLU A 245 14.74 -2.08 -14.22
C GLU A 245 16.09 -2.49 -13.65
N LEU A 246 16.47 -1.94 -12.48
CA LEU A 246 17.70 -2.34 -11.77
C LEU A 246 17.68 -3.85 -11.46
N ILE A 247 16.54 -4.35 -10.95
CA ILE A 247 16.38 -5.79 -10.64
C ILE A 247 16.52 -6.61 -11.93
N ILE A 248 15.82 -6.24 -13.01
CA ILE A 248 15.88 -6.98 -14.28
C ILE A 248 17.29 -6.98 -14.86
N GLN A 249 17.97 -5.84 -14.90
CA GLN A 249 19.35 -5.74 -15.40
C GLN A 249 20.31 -6.64 -14.61
N THR A 250 20.19 -6.64 -13.29
CA THR A 250 21.00 -7.50 -12.42
C THR A 250 20.73 -8.99 -12.67
N PHE A 251 19.45 -9.38 -12.75
CA PHE A 251 19.07 -10.76 -12.99
C PHE A 251 19.42 -11.24 -14.42
N ASN A 252 19.37 -10.34 -15.41
CA ASN A 252 19.87 -10.60 -16.76
C ASN A 252 21.36 -10.91 -16.76
N ALA A 253 22.16 -10.08 -16.07
CA ALA A 253 23.62 -10.24 -16.00
C ALA A 253 24.01 -11.55 -15.32
N LEU A 254 23.31 -11.92 -14.24
CA LEU A 254 23.57 -13.15 -13.47
C LEU A 254 22.88 -14.39 -14.05
N LYS A 255 21.99 -14.23 -15.04
CA LYS A 255 21.16 -15.30 -15.63
C LYS A 255 20.35 -16.08 -14.58
N LEU A 256 19.98 -15.43 -13.48
CA LEU A 256 19.21 -16.04 -12.40
C LEU A 256 17.70 -16.07 -12.72
N PRO A 257 16.98 -17.12 -12.28
CA PRO A 257 15.53 -17.20 -12.48
C PRO A 257 14.77 -16.26 -11.56
N LEU A 258 13.91 -15.40 -12.13
CA LEU A 258 13.08 -14.45 -11.42
C LEU A 258 11.63 -14.52 -11.89
N LEU A 259 10.70 -14.52 -10.94
CA LEU A 259 9.27 -14.34 -11.21
C LEU A 259 8.83 -12.94 -10.80
N MET A 260 8.39 -12.16 -11.78
CA MET A 260 7.80 -10.83 -11.58
C MET A 260 6.28 -10.99 -11.48
N ILE A 261 5.75 -11.01 -10.26
CA ILE A 261 4.32 -11.24 -9.98
C ILE A 261 3.59 -9.92 -9.85
N GLY A 262 2.60 -9.71 -10.69
CA GLY A 262 1.79 -8.50 -10.76
C GLY A 262 1.76 -7.87 -12.14
N ASP A 263 1.09 -6.70 -12.23
CA ASP A 263 0.94 -5.95 -13.46
C ASP A 263 1.10 -4.45 -13.18
N GLY A 264 1.29 -3.64 -14.22
CA GLY A 264 1.46 -2.20 -14.05
C GLY A 264 1.71 -1.45 -15.35
N PRO A 265 1.79 -0.12 -15.27
CA PRO A 265 1.96 0.72 -16.46
C PRO A 265 3.27 0.44 -17.21
N ASP A 266 4.30 -0.04 -16.52
CA ASP A 266 5.61 -0.27 -17.11
C ASP A 266 5.82 -1.73 -17.51
N ALA A 267 4.80 -2.61 -17.38
CA ALA A 267 4.93 -4.05 -17.63
C ALA A 267 5.44 -4.39 -19.04
N GLN A 268 4.95 -3.69 -20.07
CA GLN A 268 5.35 -3.94 -21.46
C GLN A 268 6.83 -3.58 -21.67
N TYR A 269 7.27 -2.43 -21.17
CA TYR A 269 8.66 -2.01 -21.23
C TYR A 269 9.56 -2.99 -20.47
N LEU A 270 9.20 -3.36 -19.25
CA LEU A 270 9.98 -4.27 -18.42
C LEU A 270 10.13 -5.65 -19.07
N LYS A 271 9.09 -6.15 -19.73
CA LYS A 271 9.15 -7.40 -20.52
C LYS A 271 10.13 -7.29 -21.69
N SER A 272 10.23 -6.13 -22.36
CA SER A 272 11.11 -5.95 -23.53
C SER A 272 12.60 -5.94 -23.18
N ILE A 273 12.95 -5.65 -21.94
CA ILE A 273 14.35 -5.65 -21.46
C ILE A 273 14.75 -6.92 -20.68
N ALA A 274 13.78 -7.78 -20.42
CA ALA A 274 13.99 -9.00 -19.62
C ALA A 274 14.54 -10.15 -20.47
N TRP A 275 15.52 -10.85 -19.91
CA TRP A 275 16.03 -12.09 -20.48
C TRP A 275 15.07 -13.26 -20.23
N LYS A 276 15.24 -14.37 -20.94
CA LYS A 276 14.39 -15.57 -20.88
C LYS A 276 14.27 -16.23 -19.49
N THR A 277 15.19 -15.93 -18.57
CA THR A 277 15.15 -16.42 -17.18
C THR A 277 14.19 -15.62 -16.30
N ILE A 278 13.65 -14.50 -16.77
CA ILE A 278 12.73 -13.65 -16.05
C ILE A 278 11.31 -13.84 -16.60
N ILE A 279 10.42 -14.31 -15.77
CA ILE A 279 9.03 -14.62 -16.14
C ILE A 279 8.08 -13.62 -15.48
N PHE A 280 7.20 -13.03 -16.28
CA PHE A 280 6.12 -12.15 -15.81
C PHE A 280 4.82 -12.95 -15.75
N THR A 281 4.34 -13.22 -14.55
CA THR A 281 3.12 -14.03 -14.36
C THR A 281 1.84 -13.24 -14.56
N GLY A 282 1.90 -11.90 -14.53
CA GLY A 282 0.70 -11.09 -14.35
C GLY A 282 0.13 -11.23 -12.93
N TRP A 283 -1.17 -10.99 -12.79
CA TRP A 283 -1.88 -11.20 -11.53
C TRP A 283 -2.11 -12.69 -11.31
N LEU A 284 -1.72 -13.16 -10.14
CA LEU A 284 -2.07 -14.47 -9.63
C LEU A 284 -3.25 -14.38 -8.67
N ASP A 285 -4.10 -15.39 -8.64
CA ASP A 285 -5.06 -15.52 -7.57
C ASP A 285 -4.34 -15.77 -6.23
N HIS A 286 -5.09 -15.76 -5.14
CA HIS A 286 -4.47 -15.85 -3.83
C HIS A 286 -3.84 -17.21 -3.51
N ARG A 287 -4.35 -18.29 -4.09
CA ARG A 287 -3.82 -19.63 -3.88
C ARG A 287 -2.50 -19.79 -4.62
N ASP A 288 -2.50 -19.43 -5.88
CA ASP A 288 -1.32 -19.49 -6.74
C ASP A 288 -0.21 -18.53 -6.26
N LEU A 289 -0.59 -17.34 -5.78
CA LEU A 289 0.35 -16.39 -5.18
C LEU A 289 1.04 -16.99 -3.94
N ILE A 290 0.28 -17.59 -3.02
CA ILE A 290 0.82 -18.23 -1.81
C ILE A 290 1.77 -19.36 -2.20
N GLU A 291 1.35 -20.25 -3.08
CA GLU A 291 2.18 -21.39 -3.50
C GLU A 291 3.44 -20.93 -4.22
N THR A 292 3.33 -19.93 -5.09
CA THR A 292 4.49 -19.40 -5.82
C THR A 292 5.49 -18.72 -4.88
N VAL A 293 5.02 -17.87 -3.96
CA VAL A 293 5.91 -17.19 -3.02
C VAL A 293 6.49 -18.18 -2.01
N LYS A 294 5.70 -19.07 -1.43
CA LYS A 294 6.14 -20.07 -0.47
C LYS A 294 7.27 -20.95 -1.01
N ASN A 295 7.18 -21.34 -2.29
CA ASN A 295 8.17 -22.18 -2.93
C ASN A 295 9.37 -21.42 -3.51
N SER A 296 9.41 -20.10 -3.48
CA SER A 296 10.55 -19.31 -3.93
C SER A 296 11.75 -19.43 -2.98
N SER A 297 12.94 -19.18 -3.48
CA SER A 297 14.14 -19.06 -2.65
C SER A 297 14.09 -17.79 -1.79
N TRP A 298 13.75 -16.65 -2.40
CA TRP A 298 13.78 -15.34 -1.77
C TRP A 298 12.77 -14.38 -2.39
N LEU A 299 12.29 -13.46 -1.55
CA LEU A 299 11.58 -12.25 -1.98
C LEU A 299 12.58 -11.10 -2.19
N ILE A 300 12.49 -10.42 -3.32
CA ILE A 300 13.25 -9.19 -3.57
C ILE A 300 12.33 -8.00 -3.30
N ASN A 301 12.73 -7.11 -2.39
CA ASN A 301 11.99 -5.90 -2.07
C ASN A 301 12.93 -4.69 -1.91
N LEU A 302 13.21 -3.98 -3.00
CA LEU A 302 14.06 -2.78 -3.00
C LEU A 302 13.28 -1.49 -2.76
N THR A 303 12.07 -1.58 -2.23
CA THR A 303 11.16 -0.45 -2.13
C THR A 303 11.12 0.13 -0.72
N LYS A 304 11.06 1.44 -0.65
CA LYS A 304 10.76 2.19 0.57
C LYS A 304 9.27 2.05 0.92
N GLU A 305 8.91 1.06 1.70
CA GLU A 305 7.52 0.78 2.06
C GLU A 305 7.12 1.40 3.39
N SER A 306 5.85 1.73 3.53
CA SER A 306 5.29 2.26 4.78
C SER A 306 5.02 1.19 5.83
N PHE A 307 4.91 -0.09 5.43
CA PHE A 307 4.80 -1.25 6.30
C PHE A 307 5.41 -2.49 5.64
N GLY A 308 5.00 -2.84 4.41
CA GLY A 308 5.50 -4.04 3.73
C GLY A 308 4.64 -5.28 3.97
N ILE A 309 3.34 -5.20 3.66
CA ILE A 309 2.42 -6.35 3.82
C ILE A 309 2.93 -7.59 3.08
N GLY A 310 3.42 -7.43 1.84
CA GLY A 310 3.97 -8.54 1.06
C GLY A 310 5.20 -9.18 1.70
N THR A 311 6.07 -8.36 2.30
CA THR A 311 7.22 -8.83 3.08
C THR A 311 6.76 -9.62 4.30
N ALA A 312 5.80 -9.11 5.06
CA ALA A 312 5.25 -9.79 6.24
C ALA A 312 4.57 -11.12 5.88
N GLU A 313 3.82 -11.15 4.77
CA GLU A 313 3.21 -12.37 4.23
C GLU A 313 4.28 -13.41 3.86
N SER A 314 5.40 -12.98 3.26
CA SER A 314 6.52 -13.86 2.88
C SER A 314 7.26 -14.42 4.10
N LEU A 315 7.54 -13.60 5.10
CA LEU A 315 8.19 -14.04 6.34
C LEU A 315 7.37 -15.08 7.11
N LEU A 316 6.02 -14.96 7.12
CA LEU A 316 5.15 -15.99 7.70
C LEU A 316 5.30 -17.35 7.03
N MET A 317 5.62 -17.38 5.74
CA MET A 317 5.89 -18.60 4.97
C MET A 317 7.36 -19.03 5.03
N GLY A 318 8.17 -18.39 5.88
CA GLY A 318 9.59 -18.64 6.03
C GLY A 318 10.43 -18.22 4.82
N VAL A 319 9.92 -17.33 3.96
CA VAL A 319 10.65 -16.83 2.79
C VAL A 319 11.53 -15.66 3.20
N PRO A 320 12.85 -15.77 3.10
CA PRO A 320 13.76 -14.68 3.41
C PRO A 320 13.67 -13.55 2.38
N VAL A 321 14.10 -12.35 2.78
CA VAL A 321 13.90 -11.12 2.01
C VAL A 321 15.23 -10.43 1.73
N LEU A 322 15.47 -10.10 0.45
CA LEU A 322 16.48 -9.11 0.08
C LEU A 322 15.83 -7.73 0.11
N TRP A 323 16.40 -6.85 0.91
CA TRP A 323 15.78 -5.58 1.25
C TRP A 323 16.76 -4.40 1.14
N TYR A 324 16.21 -3.23 0.79
CA TYR A 324 16.91 -1.96 0.77
C TYR A 324 16.71 -1.20 2.09
N ALA A 325 17.77 -0.57 2.60
CA ALA A 325 17.90 0.00 3.94
C ALA A 325 16.94 1.16 4.31
N GLU A 326 15.80 1.29 3.64
CA GLU A 326 14.85 2.38 3.89
C GLU A 326 13.41 1.88 4.08
N GLY A 327 12.64 2.61 4.88
CA GLY A 327 11.23 2.35 5.11
C GLY A 327 10.94 1.47 6.32
N ALA A 328 9.69 1.03 6.45
CA ALA A 328 9.22 0.25 7.59
C ALA A 328 9.60 -1.24 7.52
N THR A 329 10.20 -1.71 6.44
CA THR A 329 10.54 -3.13 6.28
C THR A 329 11.51 -3.60 7.37
N ALA A 330 12.42 -2.72 7.86
CA ALA A 330 13.31 -3.00 8.99
C ALA A 330 12.55 -3.45 10.26
N GLU A 331 11.35 -2.94 10.46
CA GLU A 331 10.55 -3.28 11.65
C GLU A 331 10.06 -4.74 11.61
N LEU A 332 10.03 -5.37 10.44
CA LEU A 332 9.56 -6.74 10.22
C LEU A 332 10.68 -7.76 10.33
N LEU A 333 11.92 -7.37 9.99
CA LEU A 333 13.05 -8.24 9.80
C LEU A 333 13.76 -8.59 11.10
N ASP A 334 14.47 -9.72 11.10
CA ASP A 334 15.45 -10.16 12.10
C ASP A 334 16.71 -10.66 11.39
N GLU A 335 17.79 -10.91 12.14
CA GLU A 335 19.11 -11.25 11.59
C GLU A 335 19.13 -12.48 10.67
N ASN A 336 18.16 -13.38 10.80
CA ASN A 336 18.07 -14.61 10.03
C ASN A 336 17.24 -14.46 8.76
N SER A 337 16.42 -13.42 8.69
CA SER A 337 15.35 -13.29 7.68
C SER A 337 15.69 -12.41 6.49
N TRP A 338 16.85 -11.70 6.49
CA TRP A 338 17.14 -10.71 5.48
C TRP A 338 18.60 -10.64 5.03
N ILE A 339 18.82 -10.01 3.88
CA ILE A 339 20.08 -9.37 3.49
C ILE A 339 19.77 -7.94 3.08
N LEU A 340 20.59 -7.02 3.60
CA LEU A 340 20.53 -5.60 3.35
C LEU A 340 21.38 -5.22 2.15
N ILE A 341 20.83 -4.36 1.30
CA ILE A 341 21.61 -3.56 0.37
C ILE A 341 21.53 -2.09 0.81
N SER A 342 22.66 -1.41 0.79
CA SER A 342 22.80 -0.01 1.18
C SER A 342 22.75 0.92 -0.02
N ASP A 343 23.10 0.42 -1.20
CA ASP A 343 23.06 1.16 -2.46
C ASP A 343 22.23 0.44 -3.51
N LYS A 344 21.51 1.21 -4.32
CA LYS A 344 20.72 0.73 -5.45
C LYS A 344 21.58 0.64 -6.71
N SER A 345 22.59 -0.22 -6.69
CA SER A 345 23.47 -0.48 -7.81
C SER A 345 23.43 -1.95 -8.25
N ILE A 346 23.76 -2.19 -9.53
CA ILE A 346 23.85 -3.55 -10.06
C ILE A 346 24.95 -4.33 -9.32
N SER A 347 26.06 -3.68 -8.99
CA SER A 347 27.20 -4.30 -8.31
C SER A 347 26.82 -4.80 -6.92
N GLU A 348 26.16 -3.96 -6.12
CA GLU A 348 25.78 -4.36 -4.76
C GLU A 348 24.66 -5.40 -4.75
N LEU A 349 23.65 -5.24 -5.62
CA LEU A 349 22.61 -6.24 -5.76
C LEU A 349 23.17 -7.57 -6.25
N SER A 350 24.12 -7.58 -7.18
CA SER A 350 24.81 -8.80 -7.66
C SER A 350 25.59 -9.47 -6.54
N SER A 351 26.35 -8.71 -5.77
CA SER A 351 27.13 -9.22 -4.63
C SER A 351 26.21 -9.83 -3.56
N ALA A 352 25.12 -9.14 -3.24
CA ALA A 352 24.09 -9.66 -2.35
C ALA A 352 23.55 -11.00 -2.87
N LEU A 353 23.12 -11.07 -4.13
CA LEU A 353 22.57 -12.29 -4.74
C LEU A 353 23.57 -13.45 -4.79
N GLN A 354 24.86 -13.22 -4.98
CA GLN A 354 25.89 -14.25 -4.90
C GLN A 354 26.07 -14.80 -3.48
N THR A 355 26.02 -13.91 -2.46
CA THR A 355 26.03 -14.31 -1.06
C THR A 355 24.84 -15.18 -0.69
N PHE A 356 23.71 -15.03 -1.37
CA PHE A 356 22.51 -15.85 -1.13
C PHE A 356 22.66 -17.31 -1.50
N GLN A 357 23.36 -17.60 -2.58
CA GLN A 357 23.54 -18.97 -3.07
C GLN A 357 24.36 -19.81 -2.08
N SER A 358 25.19 -19.17 -1.26
CA SER A 358 26.07 -19.84 -0.30
C SER A 358 25.48 -20.06 1.10
N LYS A 359 24.40 -19.33 1.48
CA LYS A 359 23.83 -19.38 2.84
C LYS A 359 22.43 -20.00 2.84
N LYS A 360 22.31 -21.26 3.23
CA LYS A 360 21.01 -21.86 3.57
C LYS A 360 20.42 -21.09 4.77
N ARG A 361 19.18 -20.62 4.63
CA ARG A 361 18.43 -20.01 5.72
C ARG A 361 17.45 -21.02 6.30
N ASP A 362 17.37 -21.07 7.63
CA ASP A 362 16.34 -21.86 8.30
C ASP A 362 14.98 -21.17 8.18
N ARG A 363 14.17 -21.67 7.26
CA ARG A 363 12.84 -21.12 6.94
C ARG A 363 11.87 -21.28 8.10
N LYS A 364 12.02 -22.34 8.88
CA LYS A 364 11.20 -22.56 10.07
C LYS A 364 11.52 -21.51 11.13
N LEU A 365 12.79 -21.27 11.39
CA LEU A 365 13.24 -20.24 12.32
C LEU A 365 12.73 -18.86 11.90
N ILE A 366 12.83 -18.49 10.60
CA ILE A 366 12.29 -17.23 10.07
C ILE A 366 10.80 -17.10 10.36
N SER A 367 10.00 -18.13 10.05
CA SER A 367 8.55 -18.09 10.28
C SER A 367 8.21 -18.00 11.75
N ASP A 368 8.85 -18.80 12.61
CA ASP A 368 8.55 -18.87 14.04
C ASP A 368 8.95 -17.57 14.74
N THR A 369 10.13 -17.02 14.44
CA THR A 369 10.57 -15.71 14.96
C THR A 369 9.61 -14.60 14.52
N PHE A 370 9.19 -14.60 13.25
CA PHE A 370 8.28 -13.59 12.76
C PHE A 370 6.87 -13.73 13.37
N ARG A 371 6.37 -14.94 13.60
CA ARG A 371 5.10 -15.20 14.33
C ARG A 371 5.14 -14.64 15.75
N THR A 372 6.24 -14.88 16.45
CA THR A 372 6.45 -14.30 17.79
C THR A 372 6.43 -12.78 17.73
N LYS A 373 7.13 -12.17 16.77
CA LYS A 373 7.14 -10.71 16.56
C LYS A 373 5.75 -10.16 16.26
N LEU A 374 4.96 -10.86 15.44
CA LEU A 374 3.57 -10.46 15.11
C LEU A 374 2.64 -10.50 16.33
N SER A 375 2.87 -11.37 17.30
CA SER A 375 2.05 -11.38 18.52
C SER A 375 2.14 -10.05 19.28
N PHE A 376 3.31 -9.39 19.27
CA PHE A 376 3.50 -8.05 19.83
C PHE A 376 2.87 -6.95 18.96
N PHE A 377 2.70 -7.19 17.66
CA PHE A 377 2.07 -6.24 16.73
C PHE A 377 0.54 -6.30 16.78
N SER A 378 -0.04 -7.41 17.24
CA SER A 378 -1.48 -7.70 17.22
C SER A 378 -2.26 -6.93 18.28
N LYS A 379 -2.17 -5.60 18.25
CA LYS A 379 -3.06 -4.75 19.05
C LYS A 379 -4.42 -4.61 18.36
N PRO A 380 -5.53 -4.65 19.10
CA PRO A 380 -6.84 -4.41 18.52
C PRO A 380 -6.90 -3.00 17.91
N LEU A 381 -7.55 -2.89 16.73
CA LEU A 381 -7.85 -1.61 16.10
C LEU A 381 -8.96 -0.89 16.89
N ASP A 382 -8.62 -0.40 18.06
CA ASP A 382 -9.51 0.43 18.86
C ASP A 382 -9.39 1.89 18.38
N LEU A 383 -10.36 2.28 17.53
CA LEU A 383 -10.46 3.59 16.87
C LEU A 383 -11.76 4.28 17.25
#